data_5ba0909ddd771ea51ee6660a7ea601d8
#
_entry.id   5ba0909ddd771ea51ee6660a7ea601d8
#
_cell.length_a   1.000
_cell.length_b   1.000
_cell.length_c   1.000
_cell.angle_alpha   90.00
_cell.angle_beta   90.00
_cell.angle_gamma   90.00
#
_symmetry.space_group_name_H-M   'P 1'
#
loop_
_entity.id
_entity.type
_entity.pdbx_description
1 polymer ?
#
loop_
_entity_poly.entity_id
_entity_poly.type
_entity_poly.pdbx_seq_one_letter_code
_entity_poly.pdbx_strand_id
1 'polypeptide(L)'
;MKNNSCFIITFVAATAMFSATSSSKFFEYKQILDNRSSTTSVLEPTVVTGTILPEIEVTKLDDVERSSVGLLPPTVTGFPNSLWKESQADDLVRLLRTVGSPSSPAVQKLLLQMLLAEAEAPISTEKKEAFLSERISILIDSGAIDPAIALLERASPLPPQLVPKLFEASLLSNQYDPACEQVLNLGANYQNDAGRIYCHALTGDWLTASLIYNTAKALNSIENSTLDILGEFLEIEEPSGRNIPKNKKDLKPLDFRLYETL
;
A
#
# COMPACT_ATOMS: atom_id res chain seq x y z
N MET A 1 -56.09 33.24 25.97
CA MET A 1 -56.82 33.42 24.68
C MET A 1 -55.77 33.61 23.58
N LYS A 2 -55.90 32.76 22.57
CA LYS A 2 -55.34 32.93 21.18
C LYS A 2 -53.80 32.97 21.04
N ASN A 3 -53.15 32.34 20.12
CA ASN A 3 -53.50 31.32 19.11
C ASN A 3 -52.18 30.73 18.59
N ASN A 4 -52.27 29.47 18.26
CA ASN A 4 -51.38 28.70 17.41
C ASN A 4 -50.86 29.46 16.18
N SER A 5 -49.64 29.24 15.78
CA SER A 5 -49.34 28.91 14.39
C SER A 5 -48.09 28.09 14.29
N CYS A 6 -48.30 26.89 13.82
CA CYS A 6 -47.38 25.88 13.33
C CYS A 6 -46.66 26.45 12.10
N PHE A 7 -45.30 26.46 12.10
CA PHE A 7 -44.54 26.60 10.88
C PHE A 7 -43.66 25.36 10.74
N ILE A 8 -44.21 24.41 10.00
CA ILE A 8 -43.47 23.31 9.41
C ILE A 8 -42.66 23.92 8.26
N ILE A 9 -41.37 24.08 8.43
CA ILE A 9 -40.46 24.36 7.33
C ILE A 9 -39.82 23.02 6.93
N THR A 10 -40.35 22.49 5.85
CA THR A 10 -39.77 21.45 5.02
C THR A 10 -38.37 21.85 4.59
N PHE A 11 -37.33 21.20 5.12
CA PHE A 11 -36.01 21.20 4.53
C PHE A 11 -35.91 20.02 3.57
N VAL A 12 -36.23 20.30 2.30
CA VAL A 12 -36.00 19.40 1.19
C VAL A 12 -34.56 19.61 0.69
N ALA A 13 -33.80 18.55 0.76
CA ALA A 13 -32.74 18.09 -0.13
C ALA A 13 -31.84 19.14 -0.82
N ALA A 14 -30.61 19.20 -0.36
CA ALA A 14 -29.46 19.51 -1.19
C ALA A 14 -28.26 18.66 -0.73
N THR A 15 -28.41 17.34 -0.85
CA THR A 15 -27.31 16.39 -0.76
C THR A 15 -27.19 15.68 -2.10
N ALA A 16 -26.57 16.31 -3.06
CA ALA A 16 -26.03 15.63 -4.23
C ALA A 16 -25.15 16.66 -4.97
N MET A 17 -23.85 16.50 -4.87
CA MET A 17 -22.85 16.78 -5.91
C MET A 17 -21.47 17.02 -5.29
N PHE A 18 -20.88 15.99 -4.67
CA PHE A 18 -19.43 15.95 -4.48
C PHE A 18 -18.93 14.51 -4.33
N SER A 19 -19.14 13.67 -5.35
CA SER A 19 -18.53 12.33 -5.37
C SER A 19 -18.46 11.74 -6.79
N ALA A 20 -17.95 12.51 -7.75
CA ALA A 20 -17.90 12.04 -9.12
C ALA A 20 -16.51 12.08 -9.79
N THR A 21 -15.44 12.45 -9.11
CA THR A 21 -14.14 12.58 -9.76
C THR A 21 -13.09 11.54 -9.34
N SER A 22 -13.30 10.81 -8.25
CA SER A 22 -12.37 9.74 -7.84
C SER A 22 -12.72 8.37 -8.45
N SER A 23 -14.01 8.16 -8.78
CA SER A 23 -14.50 6.87 -9.26
C SER A 23 -14.15 6.56 -10.73
N SER A 24 -13.88 7.56 -11.56
CA SER A 24 -13.63 7.35 -12.98
C SER A 24 -12.27 6.70 -13.28
N LYS A 25 -11.25 7.02 -12.48
CA LYS A 25 -9.91 6.42 -12.66
C LYS A 25 -9.84 4.98 -12.17
N PHE A 26 -10.58 4.66 -11.11
CA PHE A 26 -10.69 3.29 -10.60
C PHE A 26 -11.41 2.37 -11.59
N PHE A 27 -12.42 2.88 -12.28
CA PHE A 27 -13.19 2.11 -13.28
C PHE A 27 -12.33 1.74 -14.49
N GLU A 28 -11.42 2.59 -14.91
CA GLU A 28 -10.50 2.33 -16.03
C GLU A 28 -9.52 1.20 -15.70
N TYR A 29 -8.99 1.13 -14.48
CA TYR A 29 -8.13 0.03 -14.03
C TYR A 29 -8.89 -1.29 -13.90
N LYS A 30 -10.13 -1.26 -13.42
CA LYS A 30 -10.97 -2.46 -13.25
C LYS A 30 -11.35 -3.07 -14.60
N GLN A 31 -11.62 -2.27 -15.63
CA GLN A 31 -11.88 -2.77 -16.98
C GLN A 31 -10.67 -3.49 -17.60
N ILE A 32 -9.45 -3.09 -17.25
CA ILE A 32 -8.23 -3.76 -17.70
C ILE A 32 -8.08 -5.15 -17.06
N LEU A 33 -8.56 -5.32 -15.83
CA LEU A 33 -8.50 -6.59 -15.10
C LEU A 33 -9.66 -7.53 -15.46
N ASP A 34 -10.87 -7.01 -15.70
CA ASP A 34 -12.07 -7.81 -16.00
C ASP A 34 -12.10 -8.36 -17.44
N ASN A 35 -11.33 -7.81 -18.36
CA ASN A 35 -11.22 -8.30 -19.73
C ASN A 35 -10.46 -9.64 -19.88
N ARG A 36 -10.11 -10.28 -18.77
CA ARG A 36 -9.39 -11.57 -18.73
C ARG A 36 -10.28 -12.81 -18.74
N SER A 37 -11.59 -12.66 -18.85
CA SER A 37 -12.56 -13.78 -18.72
C SER A 37 -13.42 -14.01 -19.96
N SER A 38 -12.87 -14.04 -21.15
CA SER A 38 -13.61 -14.58 -22.31
C SER A 38 -12.67 -14.83 -23.48
N THR A 39 -12.19 -16.02 -23.63
CA THR A 39 -12.20 -16.86 -24.86
C THR A 39 -11.17 -17.98 -24.71
N THR A 40 -11.59 -19.07 -24.12
CA THR A 40 -10.89 -20.35 -24.32
C THR A 40 -11.62 -21.06 -25.46
N SER A 41 -11.14 -20.90 -26.69
CA SER A 41 -11.44 -21.83 -27.75
C SER A 41 -10.50 -23.01 -27.66
N VAL A 42 -11.02 -24.13 -27.22
CA VAL A 42 -10.34 -25.41 -27.22
C VAL A 42 -10.10 -25.83 -28.69
N LEU A 43 -8.84 -25.74 -29.12
CA LEU A 43 -8.34 -26.47 -30.29
C LEU A 43 -7.63 -27.70 -29.79
N GLU A 44 -8.16 -28.89 -30.16
CA GLU A 44 -7.53 -30.18 -29.87
C GLU A 44 -6.13 -30.22 -30.49
N PRO A 45 -5.08 -30.63 -29.72
CA PRO A 45 -3.76 -30.76 -30.30
C PRO A 45 -3.62 -32.06 -31.09
N THR A 46 -3.22 -31.91 -32.35
CA THR A 46 -2.72 -33.01 -33.17
C THR A 46 -1.50 -33.62 -32.49
N VAL A 47 -1.55 -34.93 -32.25
CA VAL A 47 -0.46 -35.71 -31.66
C VAL A 47 0.74 -35.70 -32.61
N VAL A 48 1.79 -34.99 -32.25
CA VAL A 48 3.11 -35.12 -32.85
C VAL A 48 3.97 -35.91 -31.86
N THR A 49 4.28 -37.16 -32.25
CA THR A 49 5.17 -38.07 -31.53
C THR A 49 6.61 -37.56 -31.66
N GLY A 50 7.09 -36.94 -30.62
CA GLY A 50 8.49 -36.51 -30.48
C GLY A 50 8.68 -35.93 -29.10
N THR A 51 8.85 -36.81 -28.10
CA THR A 51 8.95 -36.42 -26.69
C THR A 51 10.32 -35.82 -26.43
N ILE A 52 10.45 -34.50 -26.56
CA ILE A 52 11.43 -33.76 -25.79
C ILE A 52 10.67 -33.40 -24.50
N LEU A 53 10.93 -34.16 -23.43
CA LEU A 53 10.45 -33.80 -22.10
C LEU A 53 11.02 -32.43 -21.75
N PRO A 54 10.19 -31.42 -21.46
CA PRO A 54 10.71 -30.18 -20.93
C PRO A 54 11.45 -30.50 -19.62
N GLU A 55 12.68 -30.06 -19.51
CA GLU A 55 13.46 -30.12 -18.29
C GLU A 55 12.65 -29.38 -17.20
N ILE A 56 12.18 -30.11 -16.19
CA ILE A 56 11.44 -29.54 -15.07
C ILE A 56 12.51 -28.92 -14.17
N GLU A 57 12.68 -27.61 -14.30
CA GLU A 57 13.52 -26.82 -13.41
C GLU A 57 12.83 -26.75 -12.04
N VAL A 58 13.31 -27.56 -11.09
CA VAL A 58 12.81 -27.56 -9.71
C VAL A 58 13.44 -26.40 -8.97
N THR A 59 12.78 -25.24 -9.02
CA THR A 59 13.16 -24.10 -8.19
C THR A 59 12.71 -24.38 -6.75
N LYS A 60 13.60 -24.17 -5.77
CA LYS A 60 13.24 -24.28 -4.35
C LYS A 60 12.17 -23.24 -4.05
N LEU A 61 11.09 -23.64 -3.36
CA LEU A 61 9.94 -22.79 -3.03
C LEU A 61 10.32 -21.57 -2.17
N ASP A 62 11.48 -21.62 -1.49
CA ASP A 62 12.02 -20.56 -0.64
C ASP A 62 12.68 -19.40 -1.40
N ASP A 63 12.86 -19.52 -2.71
CA ASP A 63 13.55 -18.51 -3.54
C ASP A 63 12.58 -17.82 -4.53
N VAL A 64 11.40 -17.46 -4.05
CA VAL A 64 10.46 -16.67 -4.86
C VAL A 64 11.08 -15.30 -5.14
N GLU A 65 11.43 -15.08 -6.40
CA GLU A 65 12.01 -13.80 -6.87
C GLU A 65 10.92 -12.70 -6.90
N ARG A 66 10.66 -12.09 -5.74
CA ARG A 66 9.60 -11.09 -5.56
C ARG A 66 9.81 -9.81 -6.35
N SER A 67 11.04 -9.54 -6.76
CA SER A 67 11.36 -8.36 -7.58
C SER A 67 10.80 -8.45 -9.00
N SER A 68 10.46 -9.66 -9.48
CA SER A 68 9.81 -9.89 -10.78
C SER A 68 8.30 -9.61 -10.77
N VAL A 69 7.69 -9.53 -9.58
CA VAL A 69 6.25 -9.36 -9.44
C VAL A 69 5.76 -8.06 -10.07
N GLY A 70 4.67 -8.16 -10.81
CA GLY A 70 3.98 -7.02 -11.43
C GLY A 70 2.48 -7.26 -11.52
N LEU A 71 1.72 -6.20 -11.77
CA LEU A 71 0.28 -6.25 -11.99
C LEU A 71 -0.09 -6.22 -13.48
N LEU A 72 0.81 -5.68 -14.31
CA LEU A 72 0.59 -5.49 -15.74
C LEU A 72 1.51 -6.41 -16.55
N PRO A 73 0.95 -7.40 -17.27
CA PRO A 73 1.76 -8.29 -18.09
C PRO A 73 2.35 -7.56 -19.33
N PRO A 74 3.43 -8.10 -19.94
CA PRO A 74 4.07 -7.52 -21.12
C PRO A 74 3.11 -7.21 -22.29
N THR A 75 2.06 -8.02 -22.44
CA THR A 75 1.03 -7.82 -23.48
C THR A 75 0.22 -6.54 -23.30
N VAL A 76 0.12 -6.03 -22.08
CA VAL A 76 -0.59 -4.78 -21.74
C VAL A 76 0.35 -3.58 -21.75
N THR A 77 1.55 -3.76 -21.22
CA THR A 77 2.53 -2.66 -21.11
C THR A 77 3.27 -2.40 -22.41
N GLY A 78 3.46 -3.43 -23.24
CA GLY A 78 4.33 -3.38 -24.41
C GLY A 78 5.82 -3.45 -24.07
N PHE A 79 6.18 -3.58 -22.80
CA PHE A 79 7.58 -3.74 -22.38
C PHE A 79 8.03 -5.19 -22.53
N PRO A 80 9.33 -5.42 -22.83
CA PRO A 80 9.88 -6.77 -22.86
C PRO A 80 9.90 -7.40 -21.46
N ASN A 81 9.74 -8.72 -21.37
CA ASN A 81 9.84 -9.43 -20.09
C ASN A 81 11.22 -9.24 -19.41
N SER A 82 12.26 -8.98 -20.19
CA SER A 82 13.62 -8.69 -19.71
C SER A 82 13.85 -7.25 -19.28
N LEU A 83 12.81 -6.44 -19.05
CA LEU A 83 12.90 -5.00 -18.77
C LEU A 83 13.95 -4.65 -17.69
N TRP A 84 14.06 -5.45 -16.63
CA TRP A 84 14.94 -5.19 -15.50
C TRP A 84 16.15 -6.13 -15.45
N LYS A 85 16.10 -7.25 -16.18
CA LYS A 85 17.01 -8.40 -16.06
C LYS A 85 18.51 -8.06 -16.08
N GLU A 86 18.92 -7.13 -16.94
CA GLU A 86 20.33 -6.79 -17.13
C GLU A 86 20.80 -5.62 -16.25
N SER A 87 19.90 -5.06 -15.46
CA SER A 87 20.18 -3.90 -14.61
C SER A 87 20.54 -4.33 -13.19
N GLN A 88 21.44 -3.58 -12.53
CA GLN A 88 21.68 -3.76 -11.11
C GLN A 88 20.54 -3.14 -10.30
N ALA A 89 20.02 -3.87 -9.29
CA ALA A 89 18.92 -3.39 -8.45
C ALA A 89 19.23 -2.05 -7.77
N ASP A 90 20.47 -1.87 -7.27
CA ASP A 90 20.87 -0.63 -6.61
C ASP A 90 20.91 0.57 -7.56
N ASP A 91 21.26 0.35 -8.83
CA ASP A 91 21.26 1.40 -9.85
C ASP A 91 19.83 1.81 -10.19
N LEU A 92 18.92 0.84 -10.32
CA LEU A 92 17.50 1.10 -10.53
C LEU A 92 16.87 1.86 -9.35
N VAL A 93 17.17 1.48 -8.10
CA VAL A 93 16.72 2.18 -6.90
C VAL A 93 17.20 3.64 -6.91
N ARG A 94 18.48 3.88 -7.23
CA ARG A 94 19.00 5.26 -7.33
C ARG A 94 18.34 6.06 -8.44
N LEU A 95 18.14 5.44 -9.59
CA LEU A 95 17.47 6.07 -10.74
C LEU A 95 16.02 6.45 -10.38
N LEU A 96 15.27 5.53 -9.81
CA LEU A 96 13.88 5.74 -9.42
C LEU A 96 13.75 6.89 -8.41
N ARG A 97 14.63 6.96 -7.41
CA ARG A 97 14.67 8.09 -6.46
C ARG A 97 14.97 9.43 -7.14
N THR A 98 15.82 9.41 -8.15
CA THR A 98 16.17 10.64 -8.91
C THR A 98 15.01 11.14 -9.76
N VAL A 99 14.23 10.21 -10.32
CA VAL A 99 13.05 10.58 -11.16
C VAL A 99 11.97 11.25 -10.33
N GLY A 100 11.76 10.79 -9.09
CA GLY A 100 10.75 11.35 -8.18
C GLY A 100 9.35 11.40 -8.78
N SER A 101 8.65 12.52 -8.58
CA SER A 101 7.31 12.76 -9.15
C SER A 101 7.40 13.68 -10.37
N PRO A 102 7.39 13.11 -11.60
CA PRO A 102 7.47 13.92 -12.82
C PRO A 102 6.30 14.90 -12.94
N SER A 103 6.56 16.09 -13.44
CA SER A 103 5.52 17.11 -13.64
C SER A 103 4.64 16.85 -14.86
N SER A 104 5.12 16.09 -15.84
CA SER A 104 4.37 15.77 -17.07
C SER A 104 3.45 14.56 -16.85
N PRO A 105 2.13 14.69 -17.10
CA PRO A 105 1.17 13.59 -16.97
C PRO A 105 1.52 12.37 -17.83
N ALA A 106 2.08 12.58 -19.03
CA ALA A 106 2.49 11.47 -19.89
C ALA A 106 3.66 10.68 -19.28
N VAL A 107 4.64 11.37 -18.67
CA VAL A 107 5.77 10.73 -18.00
C VAL A 107 5.30 10.03 -16.70
N GLN A 108 4.36 10.63 -15.95
CA GLN A 108 3.75 9.99 -14.78
C GLN A 108 3.06 8.68 -15.17
N LYS A 109 2.28 8.68 -16.24
CA LYS A 109 1.61 7.47 -16.75
C LYS A 109 2.62 6.40 -17.16
N LEU A 110 3.67 6.77 -17.88
CA LEU A 110 4.74 5.85 -18.28
C LEU A 110 5.45 5.26 -17.05
N LEU A 111 5.80 6.10 -16.07
CA LEU A 111 6.43 5.65 -14.82
C LEU A 111 5.53 4.66 -14.08
N LEU A 112 4.24 4.95 -13.94
CA LEU A 112 3.27 4.04 -13.33
C LEU A 112 3.20 2.69 -14.06
N GLN A 113 3.17 2.70 -15.40
CA GLN A 113 3.19 1.47 -16.18
C GLN A 113 4.48 0.67 -15.96
N MET A 114 5.64 1.34 -15.88
CA MET A 114 6.92 0.69 -15.59
C MET A 114 6.94 0.10 -14.17
N LEU A 115 6.47 0.84 -13.16
CA LEU A 115 6.43 0.39 -11.77
C LEU A 115 5.50 -0.81 -11.57
N LEU A 116 4.44 -0.93 -12.37
CA LEU A 116 3.47 -2.02 -12.29
C LEU A 116 3.76 -3.16 -13.27
N ALA A 117 4.77 -3.03 -14.13
CA ALA A 117 5.13 -4.05 -15.11
C ALA A 117 5.60 -5.34 -14.44
N GLU A 118 5.08 -6.47 -14.93
CA GLU A 118 5.61 -7.81 -14.66
C GLU A 118 6.79 -8.06 -15.59
N ALA A 119 7.98 -8.27 -15.02
CA ALA A 119 9.20 -8.52 -15.77
C ALA A 119 10.20 -9.29 -14.92
N GLU A 120 11.20 -9.89 -15.58
CA GLU A 120 12.27 -10.59 -14.88
C GLU A 120 13.00 -9.63 -13.91
N ALA A 121 13.35 -10.15 -12.73
CA ALA A 121 14.00 -9.39 -11.69
C ALA A 121 15.36 -8.82 -12.10
N PRO A 122 15.75 -7.66 -11.57
CA PRO A 122 17.09 -7.13 -11.74
C PRO A 122 18.12 -7.95 -10.97
N ILE A 123 19.39 -7.82 -11.34
CA ILE A 123 20.49 -8.45 -10.64
C ILE A 123 20.59 -7.85 -9.23
N SER A 124 20.42 -8.69 -8.20
CA SER A 124 20.52 -8.27 -6.80
C SER A 124 21.45 -9.20 -6.04
N THR A 125 22.37 -8.64 -5.27
CA THR A 125 23.37 -9.40 -4.52
C THR A 125 23.06 -9.47 -3.03
N GLU A 126 22.60 -8.38 -2.40
CA GLU A 126 22.46 -8.30 -0.94
C GLU A 126 21.02 -8.04 -0.45
N LYS A 127 20.25 -7.24 -1.17
CA LYS A 127 18.91 -6.79 -0.74
C LYS A 127 17.88 -7.12 -1.82
N LYS A 128 17.47 -8.38 -1.88
CA LYS A 128 16.51 -8.88 -2.88
C LYS A 128 15.24 -8.04 -2.99
N GLU A 129 14.74 -7.51 -1.87
CA GLU A 129 13.49 -6.75 -1.81
C GLU A 129 13.65 -5.23 -2.02
N ALA A 130 14.88 -4.71 -2.13
CA ALA A 130 15.13 -3.27 -2.20
C ALA A 130 14.47 -2.62 -3.41
N PHE A 131 14.54 -3.26 -4.58
CA PHE A 131 13.92 -2.75 -5.80
C PHE A 131 12.38 -2.76 -5.71
N LEU A 132 11.78 -3.84 -5.21
CA LEU A 132 10.33 -3.91 -4.98
C LEU A 132 9.89 -2.86 -3.95
N SER A 133 10.62 -2.73 -2.84
CA SER A 133 10.36 -1.71 -1.82
C SER A 133 10.36 -0.30 -2.38
N GLU A 134 11.29 0.02 -3.28
CA GLU A 134 11.37 1.33 -3.92
C GLU A 134 10.21 1.57 -4.90
N ARG A 135 9.85 0.56 -5.70
CA ARG A 135 8.67 0.61 -6.58
C ARG A 135 7.41 0.96 -5.79
N ILE A 136 7.22 0.30 -4.65
CA ILE A 136 6.08 0.51 -3.75
C ILE A 136 6.12 1.92 -3.15
N SER A 137 7.29 2.39 -2.71
CA SER A 137 7.43 3.75 -2.15
C SER A 137 6.99 4.81 -3.15
N ILE A 138 7.42 4.72 -4.40
CA ILE A 138 7.05 5.69 -5.44
C ILE A 138 5.55 5.60 -5.78
N LEU A 139 4.96 4.40 -5.75
CA LEU A 139 3.52 4.26 -5.92
C LEU A 139 2.74 4.97 -4.82
N ILE A 140 3.16 4.81 -3.55
CA ILE A 140 2.57 5.50 -2.39
C ILE A 140 2.73 7.01 -2.54
N ASP A 141 3.94 7.50 -2.82
CA ASP A 141 4.26 8.92 -2.97
C ASP A 141 3.49 9.59 -4.13
N SER A 142 3.19 8.82 -5.17
CA SER A 142 2.38 9.28 -6.31
C SER A 142 0.87 9.20 -6.07
N GLY A 143 0.43 8.69 -4.91
CA GLY A 143 -0.97 8.50 -4.56
C GLY A 143 -1.61 7.25 -5.20
N ALA A 144 -0.83 6.36 -5.80
CA ALA A 144 -1.29 5.10 -6.37
C ALA A 144 -1.36 4.00 -5.29
N ILE A 145 -2.17 4.24 -4.25
CA ILE A 145 -2.21 3.42 -3.03
C ILE A 145 -2.75 2.01 -3.31
N ASP A 146 -3.90 1.90 -3.99
CA ASP A 146 -4.49 0.58 -4.30
C ASP A 146 -3.56 -0.30 -5.15
N PRO A 147 -2.90 0.21 -6.23
CA PRO A 147 -1.87 -0.53 -6.93
C PRO A 147 -0.68 -0.94 -6.06
N ALA A 148 -0.26 -0.11 -5.11
CA ALA A 148 0.82 -0.46 -4.19
C ALA A 148 0.44 -1.63 -3.27
N ILE A 149 -0.77 -1.62 -2.71
CA ILE A 149 -1.31 -2.72 -1.90
C ILE A 149 -1.42 -4.00 -2.74
N ALA A 150 -2.02 -3.93 -3.92
CA ALA A 150 -2.17 -5.09 -4.81
C ALA A 150 -0.81 -5.71 -5.22
N LEU A 151 0.22 -4.87 -5.40
CA LEU A 151 1.58 -5.33 -5.70
C LEU A 151 2.20 -6.05 -4.49
N LEU A 152 1.98 -5.55 -3.27
CA LEU A 152 2.42 -6.19 -2.03
C LEU A 152 1.71 -7.52 -1.79
N GLU A 153 0.41 -7.59 -2.02
CA GLU A 153 -0.39 -8.83 -1.91
C GLU A 153 0.11 -9.89 -2.90
N ARG A 154 0.42 -9.48 -4.13
CA ARG A 154 0.95 -10.40 -5.15
C ARG A 154 2.37 -10.91 -4.82
N ALA A 155 3.13 -10.15 -4.02
CA ALA A 155 4.45 -10.56 -3.54
C ALA A 155 4.42 -11.49 -2.31
N SER A 156 3.22 -11.96 -1.90
CA SER A 156 3.06 -12.85 -0.75
C SER A 156 3.72 -14.24 -0.97
N PRO A 157 4.25 -14.88 0.10
CA PRO A 157 4.29 -14.41 1.48
C PRO A 157 5.20 -13.18 1.66
N LEU A 158 4.68 -12.18 2.38
CA LEU A 158 5.35 -10.89 2.49
C LEU A 158 6.55 -10.96 3.45
N PRO A 159 7.76 -10.58 3.02
CA PRO A 159 8.91 -10.53 3.91
C PRO A 159 8.76 -9.41 4.95
N PRO A 160 9.30 -9.58 6.17
CA PRO A 160 9.19 -8.62 7.26
C PRO A 160 9.58 -7.18 6.88
N GLN A 161 10.53 -7.03 5.95
CA GLN A 161 11.04 -5.74 5.48
C GLN A 161 9.99 -4.93 4.69
N LEU A 162 9.00 -5.59 4.10
CA LEU A 162 7.93 -4.95 3.32
C LEU A 162 6.65 -4.68 4.13
N VAL A 163 6.51 -5.28 5.32
CA VAL A 163 5.34 -5.05 6.20
C VAL A 163 5.15 -3.58 6.56
N PRO A 164 6.21 -2.77 6.83
CA PRO A 164 6.04 -1.34 7.06
C PRO A 164 5.42 -0.60 5.87
N LYS A 165 5.73 -1.01 4.64
CA LYS A 165 5.14 -0.42 3.43
C LYS A 165 3.67 -0.81 3.24
N LEU A 166 3.32 -2.06 3.56
CA LEU A 166 1.93 -2.49 3.58
C LEU A 166 1.13 -1.69 4.62
N PHE A 167 1.66 -1.54 5.83
CA PHE A 167 1.02 -0.76 6.88
C PHE A 167 0.81 0.70 6.48
N GLU A 168 1.85 1.36 5.93
CA GLU A 168 1.77 2.74 5.44
C GLU A 168 0.69 2.91 4.35
N ALA A 169 0.69 2.04 3.33
CA ALA A 169 -0.31 2.07 2.27
C ALA A 169 -1.73 1.82 2.80
N SER A 170 -1.87 0.89 3.73
CA SER A 170 -3.16 0.52 4.33
C SER A 170 -3.76 1.65 5.17
N LEU A 171 -2.95 2.42 5.88
CA LEU A 171 -3.40 3.62 6.59
C LEU A 171 -3.97 4.66 5.61
N LEU A 172 -3.35 4.83 4.44
CA LEU A 172 -3.79 5.78 3.42
C LEU A 172 -5.05 5.32 2.68
N SER A 173 -5.26 4.00 2.52
CA SER A 173 -6.44 3.42 1.87
C SER A 173 -7.64 3.23 2.81
N ASN A 174 -7.45 3.41 4.11
CA ASN A 174 -8.43 3.06 5.15
C ASN A 174 -8.78 1.56 5.21
N GLN A 175 -7.85 0.68 4.84
CA GLN A 175 -7.98 -0.78 4.83
C GLN A 175 -6.83 -1.42 5.62
N TYR A 176 -6.84 -1.24 6.94
CA TYR A 176 -5.70 -1.57 7.80
C TYR A 176 -5.76 -2.97 8.44
N ASP A 177 -6.89 -3.69 8.37
CA ASP A 177 -7.02 -5.00 9.02
C ASP A 177 -5.97 -6.02 8.56
N PRO A 178 -5.73 -6.25 7.24
CA PRO A 178 -4.71 -7.19 6.80
C PRO A 178 -3.29 -6.77 7.18
N ALA A 179 -3.02 -5.45 7.19
CA ALA A 179 -1.72 -4.91 7.56
C ALA A 179 -1.47 -5.04 9.05
N CYS A 180 -2.48 -4.77 9.89
CA CYS A 180 -2.38 -4.94 11.33
C CYS A 180 -2.18 -6.43 11.70
N GLU A 181 -2.81 -7.36 11.01
CA GLU A 181 -2.53 -8.79 11.20
C GLU A 181 -1.04 -9.11 11.00
N GLN A 182 -0.43 -8.61 9.91
CA GLN A 182 1.01 -8.81 9.66
C GLN A 182 1.89 -8.13 10.72
N VAL A 183 1.54 -6.91 11.14
CA VAL A 183 2.25 -6.18 12.21
C VAL A 183 2.21 -6.95 13.52
N LEU A 184 1.04 -7.44 13.92
CA LEU A 184 0.87 -8.21 15.16
C LEU A 184 1.56 -9.56 15.10
N ASN A 185 1.56 -10.25 13.95
CA ASN A 185 2.28 -11.50 13.73
C ASN A 185 3.81 -11.33 13.89
N LEU A 186 4.36 -10.20 13.46
CA LEU A 186 5.77 -9.89 13.68
C LEU A 186 6.09 -9.54 15.14
N GLY A 187 5.13 -9.04 15.89
CA GLY A 187 5.27 -8.69 17.30
C GLY A 187 6.46 -7.75 17.56
N ALA A 188 7.38 -8.16 18.45
CA ALA A 188 8.56 -7.36 18.79
C ALA A 188 9.57 -7.20 17.63
N ASN A 189 9.49 -8.03 16.60
CA ASN A 189 10.34 -7.90 15.40
C ASN A 189 9.89 -6.75 14.48
N TYR A 190 8.66 -6.23 14.67
CA TYR A 190 8.22 -5.03 13.98
C TYR A 190 8.75 -3.79 14.70
N GLN A 191 9.65 -3.07 14.06
CA GLN A 191 10.45 -2.02 14.68
C GLN A 191 9.70 -0.68 14.90
N ASN A 192 8.43 -0.59 14.50
CA ASN A 192 7.61 0.61 14.66
C ASN A 192 6.63 0.44 15.82
N ASP A 193 6.99 0.89 17.01
CA ASP A 193 6.15 0.81 18.21
C ASP A 193 4.83 1.57 18.04
N ALA A 194 4.81 2.70 17.36
CA ALA A 194 3.58 3.47 17.11
C ALA A 194 2.57 2.66 16.28
N GLY A 195 3.04 1.95 15.25
CA GLY A 195 2.20 1.04 14.47
C GLY A 195 1.69 -0.15 15.29
N ARG A 196 2.51 -0.71 16.18
CA ARG A 196 2.09 -1.79 17.09
C ARG A 196 1.01 -1.33 18.06
N ILE A 197 1.18 -0.16 18.67
CA ILE A 197 0.19 0.45 19.57
C ILE A 197 -1.14 0.61 18.84
N TYR A 198 -1.12 1.20 17.65
CA TYR A 198 -2.30 1.42 16.84
C TYR A 198 -3.02 0.11 16.50
N CYS A 199 -2.30 -0.91 16.03
CA CYS A 199 -2.89 -2.19 15.67
C CYS A 199 -3.45 -2.96 16.88
N HIS A 200 -2.79 -2.95 18.06
CA HIS A 200 -3.33 -3.53 19.28
C HIS A 200 -4.62 -2.83 19.72
N ALA A 201 -4.67 -1.50 19.66
CA ALA A 201 -5.86 -0.74 20.02
C ALA A 201 -7.05 -1.06 19.08
N LEU A 202 -6.81 -1.13 17.75
CA LEU A 202 -7.84 -1.49 16.77
C LEU A 202 -8.41 -2.89 16.95
N THR A 203 -7.59 -3.83 17.40
CA THR A 203 -8.04 -5.21 17.72
C THR A 203 -8.67 -5.33 19.11
N GLY A 204 -8.79 -4.23 19.85
CA GLY A 204 -9.38 -4.18 21.19
C GLY A 204 -8.42 -4.59 22.32
N ASP A 205 -7.16 -4.85 22.02
CA ASP A 205 -6.13 -5.17 23.05
C ASP A 205 -5.51 -3.88 23.63
N TRP A 206 -6.35 -3.12 24.31
CA TRP A 206 -5.99 -1.84 24.92
C TRP A 206 -4.91 -1.98 25.99
N LEU A 207 -4.87 -3.13 26.68
CA LEU A 207 -3.87 -3.39 27.73
C LEU A 207 -2.47 -3.46 27.11
N THR A 208 -2.28 -4.24 26.07
CA THR A 208 -1.00 -4.36 25.37
C THR A 208 -0.63 -3.04 24.70
N ALA A 209 -1.58 -2.35 24.06
CA ALA A 209 -1.36 -1.03 23.48
C ALA A 209 -0.81 -0.03 24.51
N SER A 210 -1.47 0.06 25.69
CA SER A 210 -1.04 0.94 26.78
C SER A 210 0.33 0.56 27.37
N LEU A 211 0.63 -0.75 27.45
CA LEU A 211 1.94 -1.21 27.91
C LEU A 211 3.05 -0.81 26.95
N ILE A 212 2.85 -1.00 25.65
CA ILE A 212 3.82 -0.61 24.61
C ILE A 212 3.99 0.92 24.62
N TYR A 213 2.89 1.69 24.73
CA TYR A 213 2.91 3.14 24.83
C TYR A 213 3.78 3.65 25.99
N ASN A 214 3.53 3.15 27.22
CA ASN A 214 4.28 3.54 28.39
C ASN A 214 5.77 3.17 28.27
N THR A 215 6.06 2.01 27.68
CA THR A 215 7.43 1.57 27.42
C THR A 215 8.12 2.47 26.40
N ALA A 216 7.44 2.75 25.28
CA ALA A 216 7.96 3.63 24.24
C ALA A 216 8.21 5.06 24.75
N LYS A 217 7.31 5.57 25.60
CA LYS A 217 7.47 6.86 26.29
C LYS A 217 8.71 6.89 27.19
N ALA A 218 8.91 5.83 27.99
CA ALA A 218 10.07 5.72 28.89
C ALA A 218 11.41 5.60 28.13
N LEU A 219 11.40 4.94 26.98
CA LEU A 219 12.57 4.72 26.12
C LEU A 219 12.80 5.83 25.08
N ASN A 220 11.88 6.77 24.94
CA ASN A 220 11.87 7.78 23.87
C ASN A 220 12.00 7.15 22.47
N SER A 221 11.34 6.00 22.23
CA SER A 221 11.40 5.28 20.95
C SER A 221 10.44 5.83 19.89
N ILE A 222 9.49 6.67 20.29
CA ILE A 222 8.51 7.35 19.41
C ILE A 222 8.72 8.86 19.51
N GLU A 223 8.56 9.55 18.38
CA GLU A 223 8.61 11.01 18.34
C GLU A 223 7.49 11.64 19.21
N ASN A 224 7.81 12.69 19.96
CA ASN A 224 6.87 13.28 20.92
C ASN A 224 5.53 13.68 20.27
N SER A 225 5.54 14.22 19.06
CA SER A 225 4.33 14.59 18.34
C SER A 225 3.38 13.40 18.08
N THR A 226 3.94 12.28 17.67
CA THR A 226 3.18 11.02 17.46
C THR A 226 2.78 10.41 18.80
N LEU A 227 3.63 10.51 19.82
CA LEU A 227 3.34 9.99 21.16
C LEU A 227 2.16 10.73 21.82
N ASP A 228 2.13 12.06 21.72
CA ASP A 228 1.03 12.89 22.26
C ASP A 228 -0.32 12.50 21.63
N ILE A 229 -0.35 12.33 20.29
CA ILE A 229 -1.59 11.92 19.59
C ILE A 229 -2.02 10.50 19.96
N LEU A 230 -1.04 9.59 20.10
CA LEU A 230 -1.33 8.21 20.56
C LEU A 230 -1.84 8.18 21.99
N GLY A 231 -1.31 9.04 22.88
CA GLY A 231 -1.79 9.17 24.25
C GLY A 231 -3.24 9.66 24.32
N GLU A 232 -3.60 10.62 23.48
CA GLU A 232 -4.98 11.09 23.31
C GLU A 232 -5.87 9.99 22.71
N PHE A 233 -5.41 9.29 21.68
CA PHE A 233 -6.11 8.17 21.05
C PHE A 233 -6.41 7.01 22.01
N LEU A 234 -5.47 6.72 22.91
CA LEU A 234 -5.63 5.67 23.93
C LEU A 234 -6.39 6.16 25.18
N GLU A 235 -6.87 7.42 25.22
CA GLU A 235 -7.48 8.06 26.39
C GLU A 235 -6.62 8.03 27.67
N ILE A 236 -5.31 7.95 27.52
CA ILE A 236 -4.33 7.96 28.60
C ILE A 236 -3.98 9.39 28.98
N GLU A 237 -3.96 10.30 28.04
CA GLU A 237 -3.61 11.71 28.22
C GLU A 237 -4.80 12.62 27.87
N GLU A 238 -4.91 13.73 28.60
CA GLU A 238 -5.92 14.77 28.31
C GLU A 238 -5.60 15.40 26.93
N PRO A 239 -6.65 15.80 26.17
CA PRO A 239 -6.47 16.45 24.89
C PRO A 239 -5.59 17.69 25.02
N SER A 240 -4.35 17.59 24.63
CA SER A 240 -3.46 18.74 24.50
C SER A 240 -3.92 19.50 23.27
N GLY A 241 -4.16 20.82 23.38
CA GLY A 241 -4.66 21.66 22.29
C GLY A 241 -3.91 21.36 21.00
N ARG A 242 -4.61 20.75 20.03
CA ARG A 242 -4.05 20.10 18.83
C ARG A 242 -3.23 21.09 18.01
N ASN A 243 -1.92 20.98 18.08
CA ASN A 243 -1.01 21.63 17.16
C ASN A 243 -0.91 20.79 15.88
N ILE A 244 -1.99 20.77 15.10
CA ILE A 244 -1.94 20.15 13.77
C ILE A 244 -0.86 20.86 12.95
N PRO A 245 0.14 20.15 12.42
CA PRO A 245 1.16 20.75 11.60
C PRO A 245 0.55 21.57 10.47
N LYS A 246 0.95 22.84 10.35
CA LYS A 246 0.42 23.73 9.30
C LYS A 246 0.67 23.22 7.90
N ASN A 247 1.71 22.44 7.74
CA ASN A 247 2.05 21.80 6.48
C ASN A 247 1.64 20.31 6.54
N LYS A 248 0.52 19.98 5.91
CA LYS A 248 0.01 18.59 5.84
C LYS A 248 0.96 17.60 5.15
N LYS A 249 1.95 18.10 4.40
CA LYS A 249 2.95 17.24 3.73
C LYS A 249 3.94 16.59 4.70
N ASP A 250 4.07 17.15 5.90
CA ASP A 250 4.99 16.65 6.92
C ASP A 250 4.33 15.62 7.85
N LEU A 251 3.01 15.39 7.70
CA LEU A 251 2.28 14.39 8.46
C LEU A 251 2.61 12.98 7.97
N LYS A 252 3.03 12.12 8.89
CA LYS A 252 3.14 10.69 8.64
C LYS A 252 1.73 10.10 8.44
N PRO A 253 1.57 9.04 7.64
CA PRO A 253 0.26 8.40 7.41
C PRO A 253 -0.47 8.01 8.70
N LEU A 254 0.27 7.52 9.72
CA LEU A 254 -0.31 7.18 11.02
C LEU A 254 -0.84 8.42 11.76
N ASP A 255 -0.05 9.49 11.82
CA ASP A 255 -0.46 10.72 12.50
C ASP A 255 -1.70 11.32 11.81
N PHE A 256 -1.74 11.31 10.47
CA PHE A 256 -2.91 11.73 9.71
C PHE A 256 -4.15 10.92 10.09
N ARG A 257 -4.03 9.59 10.17
CA ARG A 257 -5.13 8.70 10.54
C ARG A 257 -5.60 8.91 11.97
N LEU A 258 -4.68 9.10 12.92
CA LEU A 258 -5.00 9.41 14.30
C LEU A 258 -5.74 10.75 14.42
N TYR A 259 -5.31 11.79 13.71
CA TYR A 259 -6.02 13.08 13.67
C TYR A 259 -7.42 13.00 13.05
N GLU A 260 -7.66 12.03 12.16
CA GLU A 260 -8.98 11.81 11.56
C GLU A 260 -9.95 11.10 12.52
N THR A 261 -9.40 10.33 13.46
CA THR A 261 -10.17 9.50 14.40
C THR A 261 -10.58 10.30 15.65
N LEU A 262 -9.75 11.26 16.07
CA LEU A 262 -9.97 12.15 17.21
C LEU A 262 -10.82 13.37 16.86
#